data_8a89174cfd40a043c6aca2fba5421e02
#
_entry.id   8a89174cfd40a043c6aca2fba5421e02
#
_cell.length_a   1.000
_cell.length_b   1.000
_cell.length_c   1.000
_cell.angle_alpha   90.00
_cell.angle_beta   90.00
_cell.angle_gamma   90.00
#
_symmetry.space_group_name_H-M   'P 1'
#
loop_
_entity.id
_entity.type
_entity.pdbx_description
1 polymer ?
#
loop_
_entity_poly.entity_id
_entity_poly.type
_entity_poly.pdbx_seq_one_letter_code
_entity_poly.pdbx_strand_id
1 'polypeptide(L)'
;AALAADYKEMFGKELTIVNGATKGGDVVLSLKKDKALGDEGYTMNVGSAVEITAATERGAFWATRTLLQIAEQHKDGNLPKGKTTDVPEYKLRGFMIDCGRKFIPMSYLRDLAKIMAYYKMNTLQVHLNDNGFRQYFGGDWNKTQAAFRLECDTYPGLTAKDGSYSKQEFIDFQKLAERNGVE
;
A
#
# COMPACT_ATOMS: atom_id res chain seq x y z
N ALA A 1 -9.50 -10.27 -5.23
CA ALA A 1 -10.04 -9.83 -3.93
C ALA A 1 -9.71 -8.35 -3.68
N ALA A 2 -8.42 -7.91 -3.71
CA ALA A 2 -8.03 -6.53 -3.39
C ALA A 2 -8.77 -5.48 -4.24
N LEU A 3 -8.74 -5.60 -5.58
CA LEU A 3 -9.46 -4.68 -6.47
C LEU A 3 -10.94 -4.52 -6.10
N ALA A 4 -11.64 -5.61 -5.78
CA ALA A 4 -13.07 -5.52 -5.45
C ALA A 4 -13.31 -4.78 -4.13
N ALA A 5 -12.44 -4.99 -3.13
CA ALA A 5 -12.52 -4.29 -1.85
C ALA A 5 -12.27 -2.79 -2.02
N ASP A 6 -11.19 -2.43 -2.72
CA ASP A 6 -10.80 -1.04 -2.95
C ASP A 6 -11.80 -0.30 -3.84
N TYR A 7 -12.35 -0.97 -4.86
CA TYR A 7 -13.39 -0.42 -5.72
C TYR A 7 -14.67 -0.10 -4.93
N LYS A 8 -15.05 -1.00 -4.01
CA LYS A 8 -16.18 -0.76 -3.10
C LYS A 8 -15.90 0.41 -2.15
N GLU A 9 -14.69 0.48 -1.58
CA GLU A 9 -14.28 1.59 -0.69
C GLU A 9 -14.29 2.94 -1.42
N MET A 10 -13.77 2.99 -2.66
CA MET A 10 -13.65 4.23 -3.43
C MET A 10 -14.95 4.70 -4.09
N PHE A 11 -15.76 3.77 -4.60
CA PHE A 11 -16.91 4.10 -5.47
C PHE A 11 -18.25 3.66 -4.89
N GLY A 12 -18.28 2.95 -3.76
CA GLY A 12 -19.52 2.44 -3.16
C GLY A 12 -20.20 1.33 -3.97
N LYS A 13 -19.54 0.77 -4.99
CA LYS A 13 -20.07 -0.25 -5.89
C LYS A 13 -19.33 -1.58 -5.69
N GLU A 14 -20.06 -2.68 -5.76
CA GLU A 14 -19.49 -4.02 -5.63
C GLU A 14 -19.05 -4.58 -6.98
N LEU A 15 -17.88 -5.22 -6.99
CA LEU A 15 -17.42 -6.07 -8.08
C LEU A 15 -17.59 -7.54 -7.69
N THR A 16 -18.35 -8.28 -8.47
CA THR A 16 -18.52 -9.72 -8.25
C THR A 16 -17.34 -10.47 -8.88
N ILE A 17 -16.69 -11.30 -8.08
CA ILE A 17 -15.60 -12.16 -8.55
C ILE A 17 -16.20 -13.45 -9.09
N VAL A 18 -15.96 -13.73 -10.36
CA VAL A 18 -16.46 -14.92 -11.04
C VAL A 18 -15.35 -15.66 -11.77
N ASN A 19 -15.52 -16.98 -11.90
CA ASN A 19 -14.71 -17.78 -12.82
C ASN A 19 -15.59 -18.15 -14.02
N GLY A 20 -15.12 -17.84 -15.22
CA GLY A 20 -15.91 -18.14 -16.42
C GLY A 20 -15.46 -17.41 -17.67
N ALA A 21 -16.27 -17.47 -18.69
CA ALA A 21 -16.01 -16.77 -19.95
C ALA A 21 -16.19 -15.25 -19.77
N THR A 22 -15.25 -14.49 -20.33
CA THR A 22 -15.24 -13.03 -20.30
C THR A 22 -16.45 -12.45 -21.05
N LYS A 23 -17.06 -11.45 -20.44
CA LYS A 23 -18.17 -10.67 -21.03
C LYS A 23 -17.76 -9.21 -21.16
N GLY A 24 -18.50 -8.45 -21.93
CA GLY A 24 -18.34 -6.99 -21.98
C GLY A 24 -18.54 -6.37 -20.59
N GLY A 25 -17.67 -5.44 -20.22
CA GLY A 25 -17.65 -4.79 -18.91
C GLY A 25 -16.85 -5.52 -17.82
N ASP A 26 -16.40 -6.74 -18.08
CA ASP A 26 -15.58 -7.48 -17.10
C ASP A 26 -14.15 -6.90 -16.98
N VAL A 27 -13.53 -7.15 -15.83
CA VAL A 27 -12.08 -6.99 -15.61
C VAL A 27 -11.46 -8.37 -15.50
N VAL A 28 -10.58 -8.70 -16.44
CA VAL A 28 -9.91 -10.00 -16.53
C VAL A 28 -8.47 -9.87 -16.11
N LEU A 29 -8.05 -10.67 -15.14
CA LEU A 29 -6.68 -10.74 -14.65
C LEU A 29 -6.06 -12.06 -15.10
N SER A 30 -4.93 -11.99 -15.80
CA SER A 30 -4.19 -13.15 -16.29
C SER A 30 -2.73 -13.08 -15.88
N LEU A 31 -2.18 -14.22 -15.44
CA LEU A 31 -0.76 -14.35 -15.20
C LEU A 31 -0.10 -15.10 -16.36
N LYS A 32 0.90 -14.46 -16.96
CA LYS A 32 1.68 -15.04 -18.06
C LYS A 32 3.14 -14.64 -17.89
N LYS A 33 4.03 -15.64 -17.86
CA LYS A 33 5.48 -15.36 -17.78
C LYS A 33 5.92 -14.52 -18.97
N ASP A 34 6.46 -13.34 -18.66
CA ASP A 34 7.06 -12.43 -19.63
C ASP A 34 8.23 -11.71 -18.96
N LYS A 35 9.45 -11.97 -19.48
CA LYS A 35 10.67 -11.37 -18.94
C LYS A 35 10.72 -9.86 -19.11
N ALA A 36 10.06 -9.32 -20.13
CA ALA A 36 10.03 -7.88 -20.38
C ALA A 36 9.20 -7.11 -19.33
N LEU A 37 8.23 -7.77 -18.71
CA LEU A 37 7.42 -7.20 -17.63
C LEU A 37 8.11 -7.26 -16.26
N GLY A 38 9.07 -8.19 -16.09
CA GLY A 38 9.70 -8.42 -14.79
C GLY A 38 8.68 -8.78 -13.71
N ASP A 39 9.00 -8.44 -12.45
CA ASP A 39 8.17 -8.84 -11.31
C ASP A 39 7.00 -7.88 -11.06
N GLU A 40 7.05 -6.66 -11.55
CA GLU A 40 6.07 -5.62 -11.23
C GLU A 40 5.37 -5.02 -12.47
N GLY A 41 5.81 -5.38 -13.66
CA GLY A 41 5.23 -4.87 -14.91
C GLY A 41 3.95 -5.60 -15.30
N TYR A 42 3.17 -4.94 -16.13
CA TYR A 42 1.92 -5.45 -16.67
C TYR A 42 1.58 -4.82 -18.03
N THR A 43 0.67 -5.45 -18.75
CA THR A 43 -0.06 -4.85 -19.87
C THR A 43 -1.53 -4.72 -19.49
N MET A 44 -2.18 -3.67 -19.95
CA MET A 44 -3.62 -3.45 -19.80
C MET A 44 -4.20 -3.06 -21.15
N ASN A 45 -5.28 -3.70 -21.52
CA ASN A 45 -6.08 -3.40 -22.73
C ASN A 45 -7.52 -3.08 -22.30
N VAL A 46 -7.96 -1.85 -22.55
CA VAL A 46 -9.32 -1.40 -22.30
C VAL A 46 -10.09 -1.44 -23.61
N GLY A 47 -10.93 -2.44 -23.78
CA GLY A 47 -11.77 -2.69 -24.94
C GLY A 47 -13.25 -2.77 -24.56
N SER A 48 -13.92 -3.86 -24.98
CA SER A 48 -15.23 -4.25 -24.46
C SER A 48 -15.14 -4.79 -23.01
N ALA A 49 -14.00 -5.36 -22.65
CA ALA A 49 -13.59 -5.71 -21.30
C ALA A 49 -12.25 -5.05 -21.00
N VAL A 50 -11.85 -5.01 -19.73
CA VAL A 50 -10.51 -4.62 -19.31
C VAL A 50 -9.68 -5.88 -19.12
N GLU A 51 -8.68 -6.08 -19.97
CA GLU A 51 -7.80 -7.24 -19.93
C GLU A 51 -6.44 -6.84 -19.36
N ILE A 52 -6.05 -7.45 -18.25
CA ILE A 52 -4.78 -7.22 -17.58
C ILE A 52 -3.95 -8.48 -17.63
N THR A 53 -2.71 -8.37 -18.11
CA THR A 53 -1.73 -9.46 -18.10
C THR A 53 -0.46 -9.01 -17.37
N ALA A 54 0.00 -9.81 -16.44
CA ALA A 54 1.22 -9.57 -15.68
C ALA A 54 2.04 -10.88 -15.54
N ALA A 55 3.33 -10.76 -15.26
CA ALA A 55 4.16 -11.93 -15.01
C ALA A 55 3.99 -12.50 -13.60
N THR A 56 3.56 -11.66 -12.65
CA THR A 56 3.39 -11.98 -11.23
C THR A 56 2.09 -11.41 -10.67
N GLU A 57 1.70 -11.87 -9.50
CA GLU A 57 0.56 -11.29 -8.77
C GLU A 57 0.83 -9.82 -8.37
N ARG A 58 2.10 -9.47 -8.08
CA ARG A 58 2.49 -8.08 -7.76
C ARG A 58 2.28 -7.14 -8.96
N GLY A 59 2.70 -7.56 -10.17
CA GLY A 59 2.41 -6.81 -11.39
C GLY A 59 0.92 -6.66 -11.66
N ALA A 60 0.14 -7.72 -11.47
CA ALA A 60 -1.31 -7.66 -11.59
C ALA A 60 -1.94 -6.73 -10.54
N PHE A 61 -1.41 -6.70 -9.32
CA PHE A 61 -1.84 -5.77 -8.28
C PHE A 61 -1.59 -4.31 -8.71
N TRP A 62 -0.40 -3.97 -9.23
CA TRP A 62 -0.09 -2.62 -9.72
C TRP A 62 -0.98 -2.20 -10.87
N ALA A 63 -1.34 -3.11 -11.76
CA ALA A 63 -2.30 -2.84 -12.82
C ALA A 63 -3.67 -2.44 -12.27
N THR A 64 -4.12 -3.06 -11.16
CA THR A 64 -5.38 -2.67 -10.52
C THR A 64 -5.34 -1.24 -9.97
N ARG A 65 -4.17 -0.76 -9.54
CA ARG A 65 -4.01 0.65 -9.09
C ARG A 65 -4.21 1.62 -10.22
N THR A 66 -3.61 1.35 -11.38
CA THR A 66 -3.87 2.15 -12.59
C THR A 66 -5.33 2.12 -12.99
N LEU A 67 -5.98 0.96 -12.95
CA LEU A 67 -7.41 0.87 -13.29
C LEU A 67 -8.27 1.72 -12.34
N LEU A 68 -7.99 1.69 -11.02
CA LEU A 68 -8.70 2.53 -10.06
C LEU A 68 -8.49 4.03 -10.32
N GLN A 69 -7.27 4.44 -10.65
CA GLN A 69 -6.96 5.84 -10.99
C GLN A 69 -7.67 6.28 -12.26
N ILE A 70 -7.74 5.44 -13.28
CA ILE A 70 -8.51 5.72 -14.50
C ILE A 70 -9.99 5.84 -14.16
N ALA A 71 -10.55 4.90 -13.39
CA ALA A 71 -11.95 4.90 -13.00
C ALA A 71 -12.32 6.13 -12.16
N GLU A 72 -11.43 6.60 -11.30
CA GLU A 72 -11.63 7.82 -10.51
C GLU A 72 -11.75 9.09 -11.38
N GLN A 73 -10.98 9.14 -12.47
CA GLN A 73 -11.01 10.25 -13.41
C GLN A 73 -12.23 10.18 -14.36
N HIS A 74 -12.86 9.01 -14.50
CA HIS A 74 -13.99 8.75 -15.41
C HIS A 74 -15.22 8.30 -14.62
N LYS A 75 -15.76 9.21 -13.81
CA LYS A 75 -16.90 8.94 -12.90
C LYS A 75 -18.20 8.58 -13.62
N ASP A 76 -18.31 8.86 -14.90
CA ASP A 76 -19.42 8.42 -15.77
C ASP A 76 -19.38 6.91 -16.08
N GLY A 77 -18.31 6.22 -15.71
CA GLY A 77 -18.10 4.79 -15.93
C GLY A 77 -17.58 4.43 -17.32
N ASN A 78 -17.32 5.42 -18.17
CA ASN A 78 -16.80 5.20 -19.52
C ASN A 78 -15.26 5.27 -19.50
N LEU A 79 -14.61 4.12 -19.36
CA LEU A 79 -13.16 4.06 -19.40
C LEU A 79 -12.63 4.33 -20.82
N PRO A 80 -11.54 5.11 -20.97
CA PRO A 80 -10.94 5.36 -22.27
C PRO A 80 -10.40 4.07 -22.87
N LYS A 81 -10.81 3.76 -24.10
CA LYS A 81 -10.29 2.60 -24.82
C LYS A 81 -8.84 2.80 -25.20
N GLY A 82 -8.05 1.75 -25.05
CA GLY A 82 -6.63 1.80 -25.38
C GLY A 82 -5.84 0.66 -24.79
N LYS A 83 -4.56 0.63 -25.11
CA LYS A 83 -3.61 -0.36 -24.60
C LYS A 83 -2.39 0.33 -24.01
N THR A 84 -1.94 -0.16 -22.85
CA THR A 84 -0.72 0.30 -22.19
C THR A 84 0.14 -0.86 -21.73
N THR A 85 1.44 -0.61 -21.65
CA THR A 85 2.42 -1.45 -20.94
C THR A 85 3.11 -0.56 -19.95
N ASP A 86 3.17 -1.02 -18.71
CA ASP A 86 3.79 -0.28 -17.61
C ASP A 86 4.78 -1.20 -16.88
N VAL A 87 6.02 -0.75 -16.78
CA VAL A 87 7.11 -1.43 -16.09
C VAL A 87 7.81 -0.39 -15.23
N PRO A 88 8.01 -0.62 -13.93
CA PRO A 88 8.66 0.37 -13.08
C PRO A 88 10.12 0.58 -13.50
N GLU A 89 10.53 1.82 -13.64
CA GLU A 89 11.91 2.19 -13.90
C GLU A 89 12.80 1.96 -12.67
N TYR A 90 12.25 2.21 -11.48
CA TYR A 90 12.94 2.02 -10.20
C TYR A 90 12.32 0.87 -9.41
N LYS A 91 13.17 -0.06 -8.98
CA LYS A 91 12.75 -1.20 -8.15
C LYS A 91 12.32 -0.76 -6.74
N LEU A 92 13.02 0.22 -6.16
CA LEU A 92 12.72 0.78 -4.85
C LEU A 92 11.94 2.09 -5.02
N ARG A 93 10.72 2.14 -4.52
CA ARG A 93 9.86 3.32 -4.47
C ARG A 93 9.36 3.48 -3.06
N GLY A 94 10.24 4.04 -2.22
CA GLY A 94 10.09 4.03 -0.78
C GLY A 94 9.69 5.38 -0.19
N PHE A 95 9.17 5.30 1.01
CA PHE A 95 8.94 6.42 1.91
C PHE A 95 9.43 6.07 3.33
N MET A 96 9.93 7.04 4.07
CA MET A 96 10.30 6.88 5.46
C MET A 96 9.46 7.80 6.34
N ILE A 97 8.95 7.23 7.45
CA ILE A 97 8.22 8.00 8.45
C ILE A 97 8.88 7.85 9.82
N ASP A 98 9.09 8.98 10.48
CA ASP A 98 9.69 9.02 11.80
C ASP A 98 8.60 8.97 12.89
N CYS A 99 8.40 7.78 13.43
CA CYS A 99 7.52 7.54 14.56
C CYS A 99 8.29 7.64 15.90
N GLY A 100 9.60 7.58 15.86
CA GLY A 100 10.47 7.62 17.04
C GLY A 100 10.42 8.97 17.73
N ARG A 101 10.62 10.06 16.99
CA ARG A 101 10.61 11.41 17.55
C ARG A 101 9.24 11.92 17.93
N LYS A 102 8.21 11.47 17.22
CA LYS A 102 6.82 11.77 17.51
C LYS A 102 5.95 10.55 17.24
N PHE A 103 5.09 10.21 18.20
CA PHE A 103 4.15 9.11 18.00
C PHE A 103 3.18 9.41 16.86
N ILE A 104 3.10 8.47 15.93
CA ILE A 104 2.14 8.47 14.83
C ILE A 104 1.15 7.32 15.08
N PRO A 105 -0.15 7.57 15.14
CA PRO A 105 -1.13 6.51 15.38
C PRO A 105 -1.08 5.41 14.31
N MET A 106 -1.35 4.18 14.69
CA MET A 106 -1.36 3.04 13.77
C MET A 106 -2.40 3.19 12.64
N SER A 107 -3.50 3.89 12.88
CA SER A 107 -4.48 4.23 11.84
C SER A 107 -3.84 5.02 10.70
N TYR A 108 -3.02 6.01 11.03
CA TYR A 108 -2.29 6.79 10.02
C TYR A 108 -1.31 5.93 9.20
N LEU A 109 -0.59 5.01 9.84
CA LEU A 109 0.32 4.11 9.13
C LEU A 109 -0.42 3.18 8.16
N ARG A 110 -1.61 2.71 8.56
CA ARG A 110 -2.47 1.90 7.69
C ARG A 110 -2.97 2.68 6.48
N ASP A 111 -3.40 3.92 6.68
CA ASP A 111 -3.84 4.80 5.60
C ASP A 111 -2.66 5.16 4.69
N LEU A 112 -1.49 5.43 5.27
CA LEU A 112 -0.26 5.69 4.50
C LEU A 112 0.10 4.51 3.60
N ALA A 113 0.06 3.27 4.10
CA ALA A 113 0.33 2.08 3.30
C ALA A 113 -0.66 1.94 2.13
N LYS A 114 -1.94 2.24 2.33
CA LYS A 114 -2.95 2.25 1.25
C LYS A 114 -2.67 3.34 0.21
N ILE A 115 -2.32 4.56 0.67
CA ILE A 115 -1.96 5.67 -0.22
C ILE A 115 -0.69 5.32 -1.02
N MET A 116 0.31 4.76 -0.38
CA MET A 116 1.51 4.29 -1.04
C MET A 116 1.20 3.25 -2.12
N ALA A 117 0.36 2.27 -1.81
CA ALA A 117 -0.12 1.29 -2.77
C ALA A 117 -0.83 1.94 -3.97
N TYR A 118 -1.69 2.93 -3.72
CA TYR A 118 -2.40 3.65 -4.77
C TYR A 118 -1.43 4.33 -5.76
N TYR A 119 -0.32 4.88 -5.26
CA TYR A 119 0.75 5.47 -6.08
C TYR A 119 1.87 4.48 -6.45
N LYS A 120 1.65 3.18 -6.28
CA LYS A 120 2.60 2.10 -6.62
C LYS A 120 3.96 2.22 -5.92
N MET A 121 3.99 2.81 -4.73
CA MET A 121 5.16 2.77 -3.84
C MET A 121 5.18 1.42 -3.12
N ASN A 122 6.39 0.85 -2.94
CA ASN A 122 6.52 -0.53 -2.48
C ASN A 122 7.35 -0.73 -1.21
N THR A 123 7.88 0.32 -0.63
CA THR A 123 8.72 0.19 0.57
C THR A 123 8.42 1.29 1.57
N LEU A 124 8.03 0.92 2.79
CA LEU A 124 7.80 1.85 3.89
C LEU A 124 8.79 1.59 5.02
N GLN A 125 9.72 2.50 5.22
CA GLN A 125 10.60 2.49 6.38
C GLN A 125 9.93 3.17 7.57
N VAL A 126 9.58 2.42 8.60
CA VAL A 126 9.06 2.95 9.86
C VAL A 126 10.21 3.10 10.84
N HIS A 127 10.59 4.33 11.14
CA HIS A 127 11.65 4.65 12.10
C HIS A 127 11.06 4.67 13.51
N LEU A 128 11.33 3.59 14.29
CA LEU A 128 10.59 3.29 15.52
C LEU A 128 11.20 3.87 16.79
N ASN A 129 12.46 4.31 16.74
CA ASN A 129 13.13 4.85 17.91
C ASN A 129 14.11 5.95 17.52
N ASP A 130 14.10 7.03 18.28
CA ASP A 130 15.08 8.11 18.15
C ASP A 130 15.05 9.02 19.39
N ASN A 131 16.02 9.92 19.50
CA ASN A 131 16.01 10.97 20.49
C ASN A 131 14.95 12.01 20.13
N GLY A 132 14.07 12.35 21.08
CA GLY A 132 13.20 13.51 20.91
C GLY A 132 14.02 14.80 20.79
N PHE A 133 13.55 15.76 20.00
CA PHE A 133 14.16 17.08 19.99
C PHE A 133 13.89 17.78 21.31
N ARG A 134 14.94 18.13 22.06
CA ARG A 134 14.87 18.78 23.36
C ARG A 134 13.92 19.97 23.40
N GLN A 135 13.88 20.75 22.33
CA GLN A 135 13.04 21.92 22.20
C GLN A 135 11.52 21.62 22.30
N TYR A 136 11.10 20.43 21.88
CA TYR A 136 9.68 20.03 21.94
C TYR A 136 9.26 19.57 23.35
N PHE A 137 10.23 19.41 24.25
CA PHE A 137 10.01 18.94 25.62
C PHE A 137 10.46 19.98 26.67
N GLY A 138 10.49 21.25 26.31
CA GLY A 138 10.86 22.35 27.20
C GLY A 138 12.30 22.30 27.70
N GLY A 139 13.18 21.66 26.95
CA GLY A 139 14.58 21.50 27.32
C GLY A 139 14.89 20.38 28.32
N ASP A 140 13.91 19.60 28.70
CA ASP A 140 14.04 18.51 29.68
C ASP A 140 14.48 17.21 29.04
N TRP A 141 15.73 16.78 29.27
CA TRP A 141 16.28 15.54 28.76
C TRP A 141 15.55 14.28 29.26
N ASN A 142 14.95 14.32 30.44
CA ASN A 142 14.20 13.18 30.95
C ASN A 142 12.91 12.93 30.18
N LYS A 143 12.41 13.96 29.51
CA LYS A 143 11.23 13.88 28.63
C LYS A 143 11.58 13.56 27.18
N THR A 144 12.86 13.74 26.78
CA THR A 144 13.33 13.49 25.43
C THR A 144 13.91 12.10 25.23
N GLN A 145 13.75 11.22 26.23
CA GLN A 145 14.27 9.85 26.12
C GLN A 145 13.75 9.18 24.86
N ALA A 146 14.67 8.45 24.22
CA ALA A 146 14.40 7.67 23.04
C ALA A 146 13.09 6.93 23.17
N ALA A 147 12.13 7.32 22.37
CA ALA A 147 10.87 6.64 22.34
C ALA A 147 11.04 5.37 21.55
N PHE A 148 10.96 4.24 22.21
CA PHE A 148 10.88 2.95 21.58
C PHE A 148 9.41 2.63 21.34
N ARG A 149 8.96 2.77 20.09
CA ARG A 149 7.53 2.73 19.75
C ARG A 149 6.92 1.34 19.72
N LEU A 150 7.73 0.29 19.59
CA LEU A 150 7.23 -1.07 19.70
C LEU A 150 7.30 -1.53 21.15
N GLU A 151 6.25 -2.12 21.70
CA GLU A 151 6.24 -2.68 23.04
C GLU A 151 7.36 -3.69 23.25
N CYS A 152 8.09 -3.52 24.35
CA CYS A 152 9.23 -4.36 24.73
C CYS A 152 9.06 -4.91 26.13
N ASP A 153 8.86 -6.22 26.24
CA ASP A 153 8.74 -6.91 27.54
C ASP A 153 10.11 -7.27 28.13
N THR A 154 11.11 -7.43 27.25
CA THR A 154 12.45 -7.85 27.65
C THR A 154 13.19 -6.79 28.48
N TYR A 155 12.92 -5.51 28.17
CA TYR A 155 13.55 -4.38 28.85
C TYR A 155 12.48 -3.46 29.43
N PRO A 156 12.08 -3.66 30.69
CA PRO A 156 11.08 -2.82 31.35
C PRO A 156 11.48 -1.33 31.32
N GLY A 157 10.52 -0.49 30.95
CA GLY A 157 10.73 0.96 30.85
C GLY A 157 11.28 1.47 29.52
N LEU A 158 11.61 0.59 28.56
CA LEU A 158 12.07 0.99 27.24
C LEU A 158 10.94 1.52 26.36
N THR A 159 9.74 0.95 26.50
CA THR A 159 8.58 1.36 25.72
C THR A 159 8.18 2.81 25.99
N ALA A 160 7.97 3.57 24.93
CA ALA A 160 7.58 4.97 25.01
C ALA A 160 6.25 5.16 25.75
N LYS A 161 6.17 6.15 26.65
CA LYS A 161 4.99 6.43 27.48
C LYS A 161 3.97 7.35 26.79
N ASP A 162 4.40 8.10 25.79
CA ASP A 162 3.56 9.05 25.04
C ASP A 162 2.85 8.41 23.83
N GLY A 163 3.07 7.11 23.62
CA GLY A 163 2.43 6.30 22.59
C GLY A 163 3.34 5.20 22.09
N SER A 164 2.79 4.01 21.92
CA SER A 164 3.48 2.82 21.43
C SER A 164 2.54 1.93 20.62
N TYR A 165 3.11 0.99 19.92
CA TYR A 165 2.40 -0.06 19.19
C TYR A 165 2.56 -1.38 19.92
N SER A 166 1.47 -2.11 20.10
CA SER A 166 1.57 -3.50 20.54
C SER A 166 2.23 -4.36 19.46
N LYS A 167 2.86 -5.45 19.85
CA LYS A 167 3.46 -6.41 18.90
C LYS A 167 2.41 -6.93 17.91
N GLN A 168 1.21 -7.24 18.41
CA GLN A 168 0.13 -7.76 17.57
C GLN A 168 -0.36 -6.70 16.59
N GLU A 169 -0.52 -5.47 17.02
CA GLU A 169 -0.95 -4.35 16.16
C GLU A 169 0.07 -4.10 15.03
N PHE A 170 1.35 -4.20 15.32
CA PHE A 170 2.41 -4.04 14.33
C PHE A 170 2.47 -5.22 13.36
N ILE A 171 2.29 -6.46 13.84
CA ILE A 171 2.17 -7.66 12.98
C ILE A 171 0.97 -7.52 12.01
N ASP A 172 -0.16 -7.06 12.50
CA ASP A 172 -1.35 -6.88 11.67
C ASP A 172 -1.16 -5.75 10.64
N PHE A 173 -0.42 -4.72 11.02
CA PHE A 173 -0.01 -3.66 10.09
C PHE A 173 0.92 -4.21 8.99
N GLN A 174 1.94 -4.99 9.33
CA GLN A 174 2.83 -5.60 8.33
C GLN A 174 2.06 -6.46 7.33
N LYS A 175 1.12 -7.29 7.81
CA LYS A 175 0.23 -8.09 6.95
C LYS A 175 -0.66 -7.22 6.05
N LEU A 176 -1.11 -6.07 6.55
CA LEU A 176 -1.87 -5.12 5.73
C LEU A 176 -0.98 -4.49 4.67
N ALA A 177 0.22 -4.04 5.02
CA ALA A 177 1.17 -3.45 4.09
C ALA A 177 1.54 -4.46 2.98
N GLU A 178 1.88 -5.69 3.34
CA GLU A 178 2.20 -6.77 2.40
C GLU A 178 1.06 -7.02 1.40
N ARG A 179 -0.20 -7.10 1.88
CA ARG A 179 -1.38 -7.25 1.00
C ARG A 179 -1.59 -6.07 0.06
N ASN A 180 -1.03 -4.92 0.39
CA ASN A 180 -1.03 -3.71 -0.43
C ASN A 180 0.27 -3.54 -1.25
N GLY A 181 1.11 -4.58 -1.34
CA GLY A 181 2.35 -4.55 -2.11
C GLY A 181 3.44 -3.67 -1.50
N VAL A 182 3.32 -3.29 -0.22
CA VAL A 182 4.28 -2.47 0.52
C VAL A 182 5.04 -3.35 1.52
N GLU A 183 6.36 -3.30 1.46
CA GLU A 183 7.30 -3.99 2.36
C GLU A 183 7.85 -3.04 3.42
#